data_e0ac7d1771ec3278427de114411bfa4a
#
_entry.id   e0ac7d1771ec3278427de114411bfa4a
#
_cell.length_a   1.000
_cell.length_b   1.000
_cell.length_c   1.000
_cell.angle_alpha   90.00
_cell.angle_beta   90.00
_cell.angle_gamma   90.00
#
_symmetry.space_group_name_H-M   'P 1'
#
loop_
_entity.id
_entity.type
_entity.pdbx_description
1 polymer ?
#
loop_
_entity_poly.entity_id
_entity_poly.type
_entity_poly.pdbx_seq_one_letter_code
_entity_poly.pdbx_strand_id
1 'polypeptide(L)'
;MERYIGTYQTFQTVSRKEAANLIGADNLIGDRYSIECTIEDGVQKAWLVNRFDQRVGYFEPKYSRELSILKAQGMTLVAVLSFVAFTDHPEPGYYWGDVAVFAFDPAYQTTMETFITSVSKEIGKGRRPRVQLETRGIENIIESNGTWLPSETVPYPAKEKGTALVKTHRSITDRLVEESRKGNKGCYLLSWAFLLSVVAFAILGMKSCGLF
;
A
#
# COMPACT_ATOMS: atom_id res chain seq x y z
N MET A 1 -22.96 11.30 -0.98
CA MET A 1 -22.36 10.27 -0.09
C MET A 1 -22.22 10.88 1.29
N GLU A 2 -23.13 10.52 2.18
CA GLU A 2 -23.15 11.10 3.54
C GLU A 2 -22.05 10.56 4.45
N ARG A 3 -21.40 9.47 4.05
CA ARG A 3 -20.39 8.79 4.87
C ARG A 3 -19.11 8.59 4.07
N TYR A 4 -18.20 9.53 4.21
CA TYR A 4 -16.82 9.44 3.78
C TYR A 4 -15.91 10.03 4.84
N ILE A 5 -14.85 9.33 5.17
CA ILE A 5 -13.78 9.80 6.02
C ILE A 5 -12.46 9.48 5.32
N GLY A 6 -11.65 10.50 5.10
CA GLY A 6 -10.30 10.37 4.59
C GLY A 6 -9.34 11.10 5.52
N THR A 7 -8.28 10.43 5.98
CA THR A 7 -7.28 11.04 6.86
C THR A 7 -5.93 10.36 6.71
N TYR A 8 -4.85 11.07 7.03
CA TYR A 8 -3.54 10.48 7.22
C TYR A 8 -3.36 10.10 8.68
N GLN A 9 -2.92 8.88 8.93
CA GLN A 9 -2.71 8.35 10.27
C GLN A 9 -1.42 7.58 10.39
N THR A 10 -0.71 7.83 11.48
CA THR A 10 0.48 7.06 11.83
C THR A 10 0.11 5.69 12.39
N PHE A 11 0.95 4.71 12.12
CA PHE A 11 0.84 3.36 12.67
C PHE A 11 2.17 2.91 13.24
N GLN A 12 2.10 2.00 14.19
CA GLN A 12 3.24 1.39 14.86
C GLN A 12 3.47 -0.03 14.34
N THR A 13 4.72 -0.51 14.40
CA THR A 13 5.08 -1.88 14.06
C THR A 13 5.24 -2.75 15.31
N VAL A 14 5.06 -4.07 15.19
CA VAL A 14 5.04 -4.98 16.34
C VAL A 14 6.44 -5.22 16.89
N SER A 15 7.39 -5.51 16.01
CA SER A 15 8.77 -5.75 16.38
C SER A 15 9.73 -5.24 15.31
N ARG A 16 10.98 -4.98 15.68
CA ARG A 16 12.02 -4.53 14.74
C ARG A 16 12.26 -5.52 13.60
N LYS A 17 12.16 -6.82 13.86
CA LYS A 17 12.36 -7.87 12.85
C LYS A 17 11.21 -7.87 11.83
N GLU A 18 9.97 -7.79 12.30
CA GLU A 18 8.80 -7.74 11.44
C GLU A 18 8.68 -6.39 10.73
N ALA A 19 9.08 -5.31 11.41
CA ALA A 19 9.16 -3.97 10.84
C ALA A 19 10.18 -3.87 9.69
N ALA A 20 11.23 -4.70 9.67
CA ALA A 20 12.14 -4.76 8.53
C ALA A 20 11.42 -5.20 7.24
N ASN A 21 10.34 -5.98 7.34
CA ASN A 21 9.50 -6.35 6.19
C ASN A 21 8.81 -5.13 5.57
N LEU A 22 8.55 -4.10 6.37
CA LEU A 22 7.93 -2.86 5.89
C LEU A 22 8.83 -2.11 4.88
N ILE A 23 10.16 -2.26 5.02
CA ILE A 23 11.14 -1.70 4.08
C ILE A 23 11.28 -2.56 2.83
N GLY A 24 10.93 -3.83 2.92
CA GLY A 24 11.08 -4.81 1.85
C GLY A 24 10.20 -4.54 0.63
N ALA A 25 10.39 -5.35 -0.40
CA ALA A 25 9.67 -5.30 -1.65
C ALA A 25 8.16 -5.66 -1.52
N ASP A 26 7.75 -6.26 -0.40
CA ASP A 26 6.36 -6.66 -0.16
C ASP A 26 5.46 -5.49 0.24
N ASN A 27 6.06 -4.36 0.63
CA ASN A 27 5.35 -3.17 1.08
C ASN A 27 5.90 -1.93 0.35
N LEU A 28 5.29 -1.57 -0.77
CA LEU A 28 5.69 -0.41 -1.56
C LEU A 28 4.87 0.82 -1.17
N ILE A 29 5.47 2.00 -1.29
CA ILE A 29 4.73 3.27 -1.11
C ILE A 29 3.59 3.33 -2.12
N GLY A 30 2.38 3.62 -1.64
CA GLY A 30 1.16 3.56 -2.42
C GLY A 30 0.51 2.16 -2.46
N ASP A 31 1.08 1.12 -1.83
CA ASP A 31 0.39 -0.17 -1.70
C ASP A 31 -0.82 -0.02 -0.77
N ARG A 32 -1.86 -0.81 -1.07
CA ARG A 32 -3.09 -0.84 -0.29
C ARG A 32 -3.01 -1.91 0.78
N TYR A 33 -3.64 -1.61 1.90
CA TYR A 33 -3.82 -2.49 3.03
C TYR A 33 -5.30 -2.60 3.38
N SER A 34 -5.73 -3.79 3.75
CA SER A 34 -6.99 -3.97 4.45
C SER A 34 -6.81 -3.63 5.93
N ILE A 35 -7.92 -3.27 6.59
CA ILE A 35 -7.92 -2.98 8.04
C ILE A 35 -8.70 -4.08 8.75
N GLU A 36 -8.00 -4.84 9.57
CA GLU A 36 -8.57 -5.88 10.42
C GLU A 36 -8.72 -5.36 11.85
N CYS A 37 -9.96 -5.28 12.33
CA CYS A 37 -10.24 -4.87 13.72
C CYS A 37 -10.39 -6.12 14.59
N THR A 38 -9.57 -6.21 15.64
CA THR A 38 -9.56 -7.31 16.63
C THR A 38 -9.68 -6.75 18.04
N ILE A 39 -9.96 -7.62 18.99
CA ILE A 39 -9.85 -7.32 20.43
C ILE A 39 -8.74 -8.22 20.96
N GLU A 40 -7.65 -7.63 21.45
CA GLU A 40 -6.50 -8.33 21.99
C GLU A 40 -6.29 -7.83 23.42
N ASP A 41 -6.29 -8.74 24.40
CA ASP A 41 -6.15 -8.42 25.83
C ASP A 41 -7.18 -7.37 26.32
N GLY A 42 -8.40 -7.40 25.79
CA GLY A 42 -9.47 -6.45 26.11
C GLY A 42 -9.33 -5.07 25.45
N VAL A 43 -8.30 -4.85 24.64
CA VAL A 43 -8.05 -3.60 23.91
C VAL A 43 -8.41 -3.78 22.44
N GLN A 44 -9.14 -2.81 21.89
CA GLN A 44 -9.40 -2.77 20.45
C GLN A 44 -8.13 -2.43 19.67
N LYS A 45 -7.82 -3.23 18.66
CA LYS A 45 -6.64 -3.09 17.84
C LYS A 45 -7.01 -3.21 16.36
N ALA A 46 -6.68 -2.19 15.59
CA ALA A 46 -6.89 -2.19 14.15
C ALA A 46 -5.54 -2.42 13.46
N TRP A 47 -5.42 -3.55 12.79
CA TRP A 47 -4.24 -4.00 12.09
C TRP A 47 -4.26 -3.58 10.63
N LEU A 48 -3.12 -3.17 10.12
CA LEU A 48 -2.85 -3.05 8.69
C LEU A 48 -2.39 -4.40 8.15
N VAL A 49 -3.13 -4.93 7.19
CA VAL A 49 -2.84 -6.22 6.56
C VAL A 49 -2.51 -5.99 5.09
N ASN A 50 -1.35 -6.47 4.67
CA ASN A 50 -0.89 -6.31 3.29
C ASN A 50 -1.55 -7.33 2.34
N ARG A 51 -1.23 -7.25 1.05
CA ARG A 51 -1.74 -8.15 -0.01
C ARG A 51 -1.34 -9.63 0.15
N PHE A 52 -0.47 -9.95 1.08
CA PHE A 52 -0.01 -11.31 1.41
C PHE A 52 -0.60 -11.81 2.73
N ASP A 53 -1.67 -11.16 3.22
CA ASP A 53 -2.33 -11.44 4.49
C ASP A 53 -1.39 -11.34 5.72
N GLN A 54 -0.36 -10.50 5.61
CA GLN A 54 0.57 -10.25 6.70
C GLN A 54 0.18 -8.98 7.45
N ARG A 55 0.11 -9.04 8.77
CA ARG A 55 -0.05 -7.88 9.64
C ARG A 55 1.28 -7.11 9.69
N VAL A 56 1.29 -5.88 9.18
CA VAL A 56 2.50 -5.06 9.06
C VAL A 56 2.61 -3.98 10.14
N GLY A 57 1.50 -3.66 10.79
CA GLY A 57 1.45 -2.66 11.85
C GLY A 57 0.03 -2.47 12.37
N TYR A 58 -0.12 -1.62 13.37
CA TYR A 58 -1.41 -1.35 14.00
C TYR A 58 -1.53 0.12 14.41
N PHE A 59 -2.76 0.58 14.55
CA PHE A 59 -3.06 1.92 15.01
C PHE A 59 -3.13 1.99 16.54
N GLU A 60 -2.96 3.19 17.08
CA GLU A 60 -3.16 3.44 18.50
C GLU A 60 -4.59 3.04 18.96
N PRO A 61 -4.79 2.72 20.25
CA PRO A 61 -6.07 2.19 20.73
C PRO A 61 -7.27 3.10 20.47
N LYS A 62 -7.11 4.41 20.60
CA LYS A 62 -8.17 5.39 20.36
C LYS A 62 -8.67 5.31 18.92
N TYR A 63 -7.75 5.39 17.96
CA TYR A 63 -8.09 5.35 16.53
C TYR A 63 -8.56 3.95 16.10
N SER A 64 -7.98 2.89 16.67
CA SER A 64 -8.45 1.52 16.47
C SER A 64 -9.92 1.35 16.84
N ARG A 65 -10.35 1.97 17.95
CA ARG A 65 -11.75 1.98 18.36
C ARG A 65 -12.65 2.73 17.37
N GLU A 66 -12.21 3.88 16.89
CA GLU A 66 -12.94 4.65 15.87
C GLU A 66 -13.15 3.81 14.60
N LEU A 67 -12.10 3.16 14.09
CA LEU A 67 -12.17 2.26 12.94
C LEU A 67 -13.10 1.08 13.18
N SER A 68 -13.08 0.49 14.37
CA SER A 68 -13.97 -0.62 14.73
C SER A 68 -15.43 -0.19 14.70
N ILE A 69 -15.75 1.02 15.16
CA ILE A 69 -17.10 1.58 15.10
C ILE A 69 -17.53 1.79 13.65
N LEU A 70 -16.69 2.40 12.81
CA LEU A 70 -16.98 2.61 11.39
C LEU A 70 -17.23 1.29 10.66
N LYS A 71 -16.42 0.27 10.95
CA LYS A 71 -16.60 -1.08 10.41
C LYS A 71 -17.92 -1.72 10.86
N ALA A 72 -18.29 -1.57 12.15
CA ALA A 72 -19.55 -2.06 12.69
C ALA A 72 -20.77 -1.33 12.07
N GLN A 73 -20.60 -0.09 11.64
CA GLN A 73 -21.59 0.68 10.88
C GLN A 73 -21.70 0.27 9.40
N GLY A 74 -20.95 -0.75 8.98
CA GLY A 74 -20.98 -1.28 7.61
C GLY A 74 -20.12 -0.52 6.62
N MET A 75 -19.21 0.37 7.06
CA MET A 75 -18.31 1.07 6.16
C MET A 75 -17.16 0.17 5.67
N THR A 76 -16.77 0.35 4.43
CA THR A 76 -15.55 -0.24 3.87
C THR A 76 -14.34 0.57 4.36
N LEU A 77 -13.31 -0.14 4.86
CA LEU A 77 -12.07 0.46 5.35
C LEU A 77 -10.91 0.05 4.47
N VAL A 78 -10.15 1.03 3.98
CA VAL A 78 -8.93 0.81 3.17
C VAL A 78 -7.85 1.76 3.64
N ALA A 79 -6.60 1.31 3.66
CA ALA A 79 -5.45 2.17 3.90
C ALA A 79 -4.47 2.12 2.71
N VAL A 80 -3.72 3.20 2.50
CA VAL A 80 -2.68 3.31 1.47
C VAL A 80 -1.39 3.79 2.11
N LEU A 81 -0.30 3.04 1.97
CA LEU A 81 1.00 3.37 2.58
C LEU A 81 1.55 4.66 2.00
N SER A 82 1.77 5.65 2.86
CA SER A 82 2.24 6.98 2.49
C SER A 82 3.76 7.13 2.63
N PHE A 83 4.30 6.73 3.77
CA PHE A 83 5.74 6.68 4.01
C PHE A 83 6.10 5.71 5.14
N VAL A 84 7.38 5.38 5.23
CA VAL A 84 7.97 4.62 6.34
C VAL A 84 9.08 5.46 6.95
N ALA A 85 9.14 5.49 8.27
CA ALA A 85 10.13 6.20 9.07
C ALA A 85 10.81 5.26 10.07
N PHE A 86 11.98 5.67 10.53
CA PHE A 86 12.69 5.03 11.61
C PHE A 86 13.05 6.10 12.65
N THR A 87 12.85 5.79 13.92
CA THR A 87 13.25 6.61 15.07
C THR A 87 14.25 5.81 15.91
N ASP A 88 15.37 6.42 16.25
CA ASP A 88 16.47 5.77 16.95
C ASP A 88 16.28 5.73 18.48
N HIS A 89 15.39 6.53 19.02
CA HIS A 89 15.04 6.55 20.43
C HIS A 89 13.59 6.15 20.69
N PRO A 90 13.31 5.40 21.79
CA PRO A 90 14.28 4.73 22.70
C PRO A 90 15.04 3.59 22.00
N GLU A 91 16.28 3.34 22.43
CA GLU A 91 17.04 2.19 21.91
C GLU A 91 16.29 0.86 22.10
N PRO A 92 16.35 -0.04 21.11
CA PRO A 92 17.17 -0.10 19.88
C PRO A 92 16.57 0.63 18.66
N GLY A 93 15.65 1.57 18.85
CA GLY A 93 14.90 2.24 17.81
C GLY A 93 13.75 1.40 17.25
N TYR A 94 12.84 2.05 16.52
CA TYR A 94 11.65 1.38 15.94
C TYR A 94 11.27 1.98 14.61
N TYR A 95 10.63 1.15 13.78
CA TYR A 95 9.98 1.59 12.56
C TYR A 95 8.54 1.97 12.83
N TRP A 96 8.08 2.96 12.13
CA TRP A 96 6.70 3.38 12.09
C TRP A 96 6.39 3.92 10.69
N GLY A 97 5.15 4.19 10.41
CA GLY A 97 4.77 4.74 9.12
C GLY A 97 3.48 5.52 9.19
N ASP A 98 3.09 6.00 8.04
CA ASP A 98 1.87 6.77 7.86
C ASP A 98 1.11 6.22 6.66
N VAL A 99 -0.19 6.17 6.80
CA VAL A 99 -1.10 5.70 5.76
C VAL A 99 -2.22 6.70 5.53
N ALA A 100 -2.67 6.84 4.29
CA ALA A 100 -3.95 7.45 4.00
C ALA A 100 -5.05 6.42 4.28
N VAL A 101 -5.90 6.67 5.27
CA VAL A 101 -7.04 5.83 5.64
C VAL A 101 -8.30 6.37 5.00
N PHE A 102 -9.09 5.48 4.41
CA PHE A 102 -10.39 5.75 3.82
C PHE A 102 -11.44 4.88 4.46
N ALA A 103 -12.53 5.50 4.91
CA ALA A 103 -13.75 4.83 5.29
C ALA A 103 -14.90 5.39 4.44
N PHE A 104 -15.67 4.51 3.79
CA PHE A 104 -16.73 4.92 2.88
C PHE A 104 -17.87 3.90 2.81
N ASP A 105 -19.02 4.37 2.34
CA ASP A 105 -20.20 3.52 2.14
C ASP A 105 -19.95 2.52 1.01
N PRO A 106 -20.16 1.20 1.22
CA PRO A 106 -20.00 0.16 0.19
C PRO A 106 -20.79 0.41 -1.09
N ALA A 107 -21.89 1.17 -1.05
CA ALA A 107 -22.66 1.55 -2.23
C ALA A 107 -21.82 2.31 -3.27
N TYR A 108 -20.72 2.95 -2.85
CA TYR A 108 -19.81 3.70 -3.72
C TYR A 108 -18.50 2.96 -4.01
N GLN A 109 -18.46 1.65 -3.81
CA GLN A 109 -17.23 0.84 -3.92
C GLN A 109 -16.46 1.11 -5.22
N THR A 110 -17.11 1.04 -6.38
CA THR A 110 -16.44 1.21 -7.70
C THR A 110 -15.83 2.60 -7.86
N THR A 111 -16.57 3.64 -7.49
CA THR A 111 -16.11 5.03 -7.55
C THR A 111 -14.92 5.26 -6.62
N MET A 112 -15.02 4.77 -5.38
CA MET A 112 -13.97 4.89 -4.38
C MET A 112 -12.71 4.07 -4.74
N GLU A 113 -12.86 2.90 -5.34
CA GLU A 113 -11.75 2.11 -5.87
C GLU A 113 -10.94 2.89 -6.93
N THR A 114 -11.62 3.59 -7.84
CA THR A 114 -10.98 4.45 -8.85
C THR A 114 -10.24 5.61 -8.19
N PHE A 115 -10.89 6.30 -7.25
CA PHE A 115 -10.30 7.42 -6.51
C PHE A 115 -9.06 6.97 -5.70
N ILE A 116 -9.19 5.91 -4.90
CA ILE A 116 -8.09 5.37 -4.09
C ILE A 116 -6.94 4.90 -4.98
N THR A 117 -7.23 4.33 -6.16
CA THR A 117 -6.18 3.97 -7.14
C THR A 117 -5.40 5.20 -7.61
N SER A 118 -6.10 6.30 -7.87
CA SER A 118 -5.48 7.55 -8.31
C SER A 118 -4.64 8.18 -7.18
N VAL A 119 -5.16 8.20 -5.95
CA VAL A 119 -4.42 8.65 -4.75
C VAL A 119 -3.18 7.77 -4.53
N SER A 120 -3.31 6.44 -4.61
CA SER A 120 -2.20 5.47 -4.49
C SER A 120 -1.07 5.76 -5.47
N LYS A 121 -1.40 6.07 -6.74
CA LYS A 121 -0.41 6.44 -7.76
C LYS A 121 0.34 7.73 -7.40
N GLU A 122 -0.35 8.74 -6.91
CA GLU A 122 0.29 10.01 -6.51
C GLU A 122 1.18 9.81 -5.27
N ILE A 123 0.70 9.06 -4.28
CA ILE A 123 1.51 8.69 -3.10
C ILE A 123 2.76 7.91 -3.54
N GLY A 124 2.63 6.98 -4.49
CA GLY A 124 3.76 6.25 -5.06
C GLY A 124 4.81 7.15 -5.75
N LYS A 125 4.41 8.33 -6.21
CA LYS A 125 5.33 9.38 -6.74
C LYS A 125 5.92 10.28 -5.66
N GLY A 126 5.56 10.09 -4.39
CA GLY A 126 5.98 10.93 -3.26
C GLY A 126 5.08 12.16 -3.04
N ARG A 127 3.90 12.23 -3.67
CA ARG A 127 2.92 13.30 -3.45
C ARG A 127 1.83 12.78 -2.54
N ARG A 128 1.41 13.56 -1.55
CA ARG A 128 0.38 13.20 -0.58
C ARG A 128 -0.86 14.06 -0.81
N PRO A 129 -1.81 13.66 -1.70
CA PRO A 129 -3.04 14.41 -1.93
C PRO A 129 -3.82 14.58 -0.62
N ARG A 130 -4.48 15.74 -0.44
CA ARG A 130 -5.36 15.96 0.71
C ARG A 130 -6.57 15.04 0.63
N VAL A 131 -6.62 14.03 1.48
CA VAL A 131 -7.72 13.05 1.51
C VAL A 131 -8.84 13.45 2.47
N GLN A 132 -8.60 14.39 3.37
CA GLN A 132 -9.64 14.96 4.22
C GLN A 132 -10.45 15.98 3.40
N LEU A 133 -11.60 15.53 2.93
CA LEU A 133 -12.43 16.28 1.99
C LEU A 133 -13.69 16.81 2.67
N GLU A 134 -14.08 18.01 2.25
CA GLU A 134 -15.39 18.59 2.53
C GLU A 134 -16.44 18.07 1.55
N THR A 135 -17.71 18.38 1.78
CA THR A 135 -18.86 17.92 0.96
C THR A 135 -18.61 18.08 -0.54
N ARG A 136 -18.13 19.25 -0.96
CA ARG A 136 -17.85 19.53 -2.39
C ARG A 136 -16.77 18.61 -2.99
N GLY A 137 -15.75 18.27 -2.21
CA GLY A 137 -14.72 17.32 -2.65
C GLY A 137 -15.28 15.91 -2.85
N ILE A 138 -16.21 15.51 -1.99
CA ILE A 138 -16.92 14.24 -2.08
C ILE A 138 -17.84 14.21 -3.30
N GLU A 139 -18.56 15.29 -3.56
CA GLU A 139 -19.39 15.45 -4.77
C GLU A 139 -18.56 15.33 -6.05
N ASN A 140 -17.41 16.00 -6.11
CA ASN A 140 -16.48 15.91 -7.24
C ASN A 140 -16.01 14.47 -7.50
N ILE A 141 -15.75 13.68 -6.45
CA ILE A 141 -15.40 12.25 -6.62
C ILE A 141 -16.54 11.48 -7.26
N ILE A 142 -17.78 11.71 -6.80
CA ILE A 142 -18.98 11.01 -7.30
C ILE A 142 -19.26 11.39 -8.76
N GLU A 143 -19.31 12.69 -9.06
CA GLU A 143 -19.59 13.21 -10.40
C GLU A 143 -18.57 12.77 -11.45
N SER A 144 -17.30 12.66 -11.03
CA SER A 144 -16.20 12.19 -11.89
C SER A 144 -16.05 10.68 -11.93
N ASN A 145 -16.91 9.90 -11.27
CA ASN A 145 -16.74 8.45 -11.09
C ASN A 145 -15.36 8.08 -10.52
N GLY A 146 -14.85 8.90 -9.59
CA GLY A 146 -13.59 8.66 -8.90
C GLY A 146 -12.33 9.12 -9.64
N THR A 147 -12.46 9.76 -10.80
CA THR A 147 -11.28 10.23 -11.57
C THR A 147 -10.73 11.55 -11.07
N TRP A 148 -11.54 12.36 -10.39
CA TRP A 148 -11.11 13.62 -9.79
C TRP A 148 -10.11 13.39 -8.65
N LEU A 149 -9.12 14.26 -8.57
CA LEU A 149 -8.13 14.29 -7.48
C LEU A 149 -8.02 15.71 -6.91
N PRO A 150 -7.88 15.86 -5.57
CA PRO A 150 -7.59 17.15 -4.97
C PRO A 150 -6.22 17.66 -5.45
N SER A 151 -6.15 18.95 -5.77
CA SER A 151 -4.91 19.63 -6.13
C SER A 151 -4.01 19.89 -4.92
N GLU A 152 -4.61 20.03 -3.75
CA GLU A 152 -3.91 20.26 -2.49
C GLU A 152 -3.16 19.00 -2.03
N THR A 153 -1.99 19.22 -1.44
CA THR A 153 -1.15 18.16 -0.87
C THR A 153 -0.87 18.41 0.60
N VAL A 154 -0.73 17.33 1.35
CA VAL A 154 -0.35 17.36 2.77
C VAL A 154 1.17 17.19 2.86
N PRO A 155 1.90 18.06 3.56
CA PRO A 155 3.34 17.93 3.74
C PRO A 155 3.68 16.66 4.55
N TYR A 156 4.90 16.16 4.38
CA TYR A 156 5.44 15.18 5.32
C TYR A 156 5.60 15.81 6.71
N PRO A 157 5.55 15.03 7.79
CA PRO A 157 5.80 15.54 9.12
C PRO A 157 7.21 16.16 9.20
N ALA A 158 7.35 17.19 10.04
CA ALA A 158 8.63 17.83 10.27
C ALA A 158 9.65 16.78 10.77
N LYS A 159 10.90 16.91 10.31
CA LYS A 159 11.97 16.02 10.75
C LYS A 159 12.29 16.33 12.22
N GLU A 160 12.07 15.36 13.07
CA GLU A 160 12.50 15.39 14.46
C GLU A 160 13.91 14.83 14.59
N LYS A 161 14.65 15.27 15.61
CA LYS A 161 15.99 14.75 15.91
C LYS A 161 15.89 13.25 16.21
N GLY A 162 16.73 12.45 15.55
CA GLY A 162 16.71 11.00 15.70
C GLY A 162 15.65 10.29 14.86
N THR A 163 14.90 11.01 14.00
CA THR A 163 13.92 10.42 13.09
C THR A 163 14.33 10.60 11.63
N ALA A 164 14.30 9.53 10.87
CA ALA A 164 14.58 9.51 9.43
C ALA A 164 13.41 8.95 8.64
N LEU A 165 13.00 9.64 7.57
CA LEU A 165 12.09 9.08 6.58
C LEU A 165 12.87 8.11 5.70
N VAL A 166 12.56 6.82 5.79
CA VAL A 166 13.31 5.74 5.13
C VAL A 166 12.77 5.50 3.72
N LYS A 167 11.45 5.61 3.55
CA LYS A 167 10.78 5.31 2.28
C LYS A 167 9.63 6.30 2.08
N THR A 168 9.71 7.15 1.05
CA THR A 168 8.71 8.20 0.79
C THR A 168 8.10 8.14 -0.61
N HIS A 169 8.68 7.35 -1.51
CA HIS A 169 8.22 7.17 -2.88
C HIS A 169 8.69 5.82 -3.41
N ARG A 170 8.15 5.40 -4.53
CA ARG A 170 8.62 4.19 -5.22
C ARG A 170 9.93 4.47 -5.95
N SER A 171 10.95 3.72 -5.61
CA SER A 171 12.24 3.72 -6.33
C SER A 171 12.08 3.07 -7.72
N ILE A 172 13.14 3.12 -8.53
CA ILE A 172 13.16 2.43 -9.85
C ILE A 172 13.02 0.91 -9.65
N THR A 173 13.69 0.36 -8.64
CA THR A 173 13.59 -1.07 -8.28
C THR A 173 12.19 -1.45 -7.83
N ASP A 174 11.51 -0.60 -7.05
CA ASP A 174 10.13 -0.81 -6.62
C ASP A 174 9.15 -0.85 -7.81
N ARG A 175 9.40 -0.04 -8.84
CA ARG A 175 8.59 -0.06 -10.07
C ARG A 175 8.76 -1.38 -10.85
N LEU A 176 9.98 -1.91 -10.91
CA LEU A 176 10.22 -3.23 -11.52
C LEU A 176 9.50 -4.34 -10.74
N VAL A 177 9.54 -4.28 -9.40
CA VAL A 177 8.77 -5.20 -8.54
C VAL A 177 7.28 -5.07 -8.80
N GLU A 178 6.74 -3.86 -8.90
CA GLU A 178 5.33 -3.63 -9.23
C GLU A 178 4.94 -4.22 -10.59
N GLU A 179 5.79 -4.03 -11.60
CA GLU A 179 5.55 -4.60 -12.93
C GLU A 179 5.58 -6.14 -12.92
N SER A 180 6.52 -6.72 -12.19
CA SER A 180 6.57 -8.18 -12.01
C SER A 180 5.31 -8.73 -11.31
N ARG A 181 4.77 -7.99 -10.34
CA ARG A 181 3.53 -8.31 -9.63
C ARG A 181 2.29 -8.29 -10.54
N LYS A 182 2.27 -7.45 -11.57
CA LYS A 182 1.16 -7.38 -12.54
C LYS A 182 1.11 -8.59 -13.47
N GLY A 183 2.07 -9.51 -13.34
CA GLY A 183 2.12 -10.75 -14.12
C GLY A 183 2.28 -10.42 -15.60
N ASN A 184 3.46 -10.02 -16.02
CA ASN A 184 3.74 -9.72 -17.44
C ASN A 184 3.72 -11.04 -18.23
N LYS A 185 2.53 -11.40 -18.76
CA LYS A 185 2.34 -12.60 -19.59
C LYS A 185 3.34 -12.62 -20.76
N GLY A 186 3.80 -11.44 -21.22
CA GLY A 186 4.83 -11.29 -22.24
C GLY A 186 6.20 -11.80 -21.80
N CYS A 187 6.66 -11.47 -20.59
CA CYS A 187 7.93 -12.01 -20.07
C CYS A 187 7.88 -13.53 -19.88
N TYR A 188 6.74 -14.06 -19.46
CA TYR A 188 6.55 -15.50 -19.31
C TYR A 188 6.61 -16.21 -20.67
N LEU A 189 5.93 -15.67 -21.68
CA LEU A 189 5.99 -16.16 -23.07
C LEU A 189 7.40 -16.07 -23.66
N LEU A 190 8.11 -14.97 -23.42
CA LEU A 190 9.49 -14.77 -23.91
C LEU A 190 10.46 -15.75 -23.25
N SER A 191 10.31 -16.02 -21.95
CA SER A 191 11.12 -17.02 -21.22
C SER A 191 10.88 -18.42 -21.74
N TRP A 192 9.63 -18.80 -22.04
CA TRP A 192 9.31 -20.08 -22.66
C TRP A 192 9.84 -20.20 -24.08
N ALA A 193 9.71 -19.15 -24.90
CA ALA A 193 10.26 -19.11 -26.25
C ALA A 193 11.78 -19.26 -26.25
N PHE A 194 12.48 -18.60 -25.31
CA PHE A 194 13.93 -18.76 -25.14
C PHE A 194 14.31 -20.17 -24.74
N LEU A 195 13.63 -20.78 -23.75
CA LEU A 195 13.88 -22.17 -23.34
C LEU A 195 13.67 -23.15 -24.49
N LEU A 196 12.59 -23.02 -25.25
CA LEU A 196 12.31 -23.84 -26.41
C LEU A 196 13.37 -23.68 -27.51
N SER A 197 13.87 -22.45 -27.72
CA SER A 197 14.97 -22.18 -28.66
C SER A 197 16.24 -22.90 -28.25
N VAL A 198 16.62 -22.83 -26.95
CA VAL A 198 17.83 -23.52 -26.44
C VAL A 198 17.70 -25.02 -26.61
N VAL A 199 16.54 -25.62 -26.33
CA VAL A 199 16.28 -27.05 -26.54
C VAL A 199 16.37 -27.41 -28.02
N ALA A 200 15.78 -26.60 -28.89
CA ALA A 200 15.86 -26.82 -30.33
C ALA A 200 17.31 -26.76 -30.87
N PHE A 201 18.09 -25.78 -30.41
CA PHE A 201 19.52 -25.68 -30.77
C PHE A 201 20.34 -26.87 -30.25
N ALA A 202 20.05 -27.38 -29.05
CA ALA A 202 20.72 -28.57 -28.50
C ALA A 202 20.40 -29.80 -29.34
N ILE A 203 19.14 -30.01 -29.71
CA ILE A 203 18.73 -31.15 -30.56
C ILE A 203 19.38 -31.06 -31.96
N LEU A 204 19.37 -29.89 -32.59
CA LEU A 204 19.99 -29.66 -33.89
C LEU A 204 21.52 -29.85 -33.83
N GLY A 205 22.15 -29.38 -32.74
CA GLY A 205 23.59 -29.59 -32.52
C GLY A 205 23.97 -31.06 -32.37
N MET A 206 23.20 -31.84 -31.59
CA MET A 206 23.42 -33.28 -31.42
C MET A 206 23.22 -34.04 -32.75
N LYS A 207 22.22 -33.65 -33.53
CA LYS A 207 21.99 -34.24 -34.86
C LYS A 207 23.12 -33.93 -35.85
N SER A 208 23.65 -32.69 -35.79
CA SER A 208 24.79 -32.26 -36.63
C SER A 208 26.11 -32.96 -36.24
N CYS A 209 26.27 -33.37 -34.97
CA CYS A 209 27.44 -34.11 -34.47
C CYS A 209 27.32 -35.61 -34.60
N GLY A 210 26.27 -36.15 -35.25
CA GLY A 210 26.11 -37.57 -35.50
C GLY A 210 25.82 -38.44 -34.28
N LEU A 211 25.28 -37.83 -33.22
CA LEU A 211 24.90 -38.51 -31.99
C LEU A 211 23.50 -39.15 -32.02
N PHE A 212 22.75 -38.96 -33.12
CA PHE A 212 21.48 -39.60 -33.44
C PHE A 212 21.39 -39.82 -34.97
#